data_b9f3d902e3d84ba15ddd9762be56261c
#
_entry.id   b9f3d902e3d84ba15ddd9762be56261c
#
_cell.length_a   1.000
_cell.length_b   1.000
_cell.length_c   1.000
_cell.angle_alpha   90.00
_cell.angle_beta   90.00
_cell.angle_gamma   90.00
#
_symmetry.space_group_name_H-M   'P 1'
#
loop_
_entity.id
_entity.type
_entity.pdbx_description
1 polymer ?
#
loop_
_entity_poly.entity_id
_entity_poly.type
_entity_poly.pdbx_seq_one_letter_code
_entity_poly.pdbx_strand_id
1 'polypeptide(L)'
;YNIALYAKQIWNLQNTNGNLVLFSSANAVVPKNGTLAYDTSKTAVNHLIRELAIELAPNIRVNGVAPATVVNNSSMFPRDRVISSLKKYSIMFDDSESTIELRGKLTKFYSSRTLLKQSIEPEYPAAVAVELLTNKFKSTTGQIIAVDGGLPEAFLR
;
A
#
# COMPACT_ATOMS: atom_id res chain seq x y z
N TYR A 1 2.10 -16.08 0.55
CA TYR A 1 1.35 -17.34 0.77
C TYR A 1 1.94 -18.14 1.93
N ASN A 2 3.21 -18.52 1.90
CA ASN A 2 3.83 -19.37 2.93
C ASN A 2 3.68 -18.81 4.35
N ILE A 3 3.87 -17.51 4.57
CA ILE A 3 3.69 -16.87 5.88
C ILE A 3 2.26 -17.10 6.40
N ALA A 4 1.25 -17.00 5.55
CA ALA A 4 -0.14 -17.21 5.95
C ALA A 4 -0.41 -18.65 6.39
N LEU A 5 0.19 -19.64 5.70
CA LEU A 5 0.08 -21.05 6.07
C LEU A 5 0.76 -21.35 7.42
N TYR A 6 1.96 -20.83 7.64
CA TYR A 6 2.63 -20.97 8.93
C TYR A 6 1.88 -20.30 10.07
N ALA A 7 1.35 -19.09 9.83
CA ALA A 7 0.52 -18.39 10.80
C ALA A 7 -0.74 -19.22 11.16
N LYS A 8 -1.44 -19.79 10.17
CA LYS A 8 -2.58 -20.70 10.40
C LYS A 8 -2.19 -21.87 11.32
N GLN A 9 -1.05 -22.52 11.05
CA GLN A 9 -0.58 -23.63 11.86
C GLN A 9 -0.33 -23.22 13.32
N ILE A 10 0.33 -22.07 13.53
CA ILE A 10 0.63 -21.54 14.86
C ILE A 10 -0.68 -21.24 15.61
N TRP A 11 -1.62 -20.53 15.01
CA TRP A 11 -2.90 -20.20 15.66
C TRP A 11 -3.74 -21.43 15.96
N ASN A 12 -3.74 -22.44 15.07
CA ASN A 12 -4.41 -23.71 15.34
C ASN A 12 -3.79 -24.46 16.52
N LEU A 13 -2.45 -24.50 16.61
CA LEU A 13 -1.76 -25.12 17.75
C LEU A 13 -2.04 -24.39 19.07
N GLN A 14 -2.19 -23.07 19.02
CA GLN A 14 -2.50 -22.24 20.20
C GLN A 14 -4.00 -22.21 20.52
N ASN A 15 -4.84 -22.80 19.67
CA ASN A 15 -6.30 -22.71 19.75
C ASN A 15 -6.80 -21.24 19.87
N THR A 16 -6.22 -20.35 19.06
CA THR A 16 -6.53 -18.91 19.05
C THR A 16 -6.98 -18.44 17.67
N ASN A 17 -7.74 -17.36 17.65
CA ASN A 17 -8.08 -16.66 16.41
C ASN A 17 -6.93 -15.75 15.96
N GLY A 18 -6.83 -15.52 14.66
CA GLY A 18 -5.77 -14.71 14.09
C GLY A 18 -6.25 -13.56 13.20
N ASN A 19 -5.34 -12.62 12.96
CA ASN A 19 -5.55 -11.53 12.02
C ASN A 19 -4.31 -11.36 11.15
N LEU A 20 -4.50 -11.31 9.83
CA LEU A 20 -3.46 -11.02 8.86
C LEU A 20 -3.78 -9.70 8.13
N VAL A 21 -2.77 -8.87 7.98
CA VAL A 21 -2.85 -7.69 7.12
C VAL A 21 -1.72 -7.74 6.10
N LEU A 22 -2.08 -7.65 4.83
CA LEU A 22 -1.13 -7.61 3.73
C LEU A 22 -1.09 -6.21 3.11
N PHE A 23 0.11 -5.73 2.78
CA PHE A 23 0.27 -4.46 2.08
C PHE A 23 0.21 -4.65 0.56
N SER A 24 -0.84 -4.11 -0.03
CA SER A 24 -1.01 -3.96 -1.47
C SER A 24 -0.50 -2.59 -1.93
N SER A 25 -1.14 -1.98 -2.90
CA SER A 25 -0.83 -0.64 -3.42
C SER A 25 -2.03 -0.12 -4.22
N ALA A 26 -2.18 1.19 -4.34
CA ALA A 26 -3.07 1.80 -5.33
C ALA A 26 -2.75 1.33 -6.77
N ASN A 27 -1.48 0.97 -7.03
CA ASN A 27 -1.06 0.42 -8.31
C ASN A 27 -1.67 -0.97 -8.63
N ALA A 28 -2.27 -1.64 -7.67
CA ALA A 28 -3.03 -2.87 -7.94
C ALA A 28 -4.26 -2.63 -8.82
N VAL A 29 -4.74 -1.39 -8.89
CA VAL A 29 -5.92 -0.99 -9.67
C VAL A 29 -5.65 0.17 -10.63
N VAL A 30 -4.53 0.88 -10.46
CA VAL A 30 -4.10 2.00 -11.33
C VAL A 30 -2.82 1.59 -12.07
N PRO A 31 -2.92 1.13 -13.32
CA PRO A 31 -1.72 0.76 -14.09
C PRO A 31 -0.89 2.00 -14.43
N LYS A 32 0.43 1.82 -14.41
CA LYS A 32 1.38 2.89 -14.75
C LYS A 32 2.41 2.39 -15.75
N ASN A 33 2.84 3.27 -16.64
CA ASN A 33 3.93 2.96 -17.56
C ASN A 33 5.25 2.72 -16.80
N GLY A 34 5.95 1.64 -17.16
CA GLY A 34 7.24 1.26 -16.57
C GLY A 34 7.17 0.55 -15.21
N THR A 35 5.97 0.08 -14.80
CA THR A 35 5.77 -0.63 -13.53
C THR A 35 5.07 -1.98 -13.67
N LEU A 36 5.12 -2.58 -14.88
CA LEU A 36 4.38 -3.80 -15.22
C LEU A 36 4.49 -4.91 -14.14
N ALA A 37 5.70 -5.31 -13.80
CA ALA A 37 5.92 -6.40 -12.83
C ALA A 37 5.39 -6.04 -11.43
N TYR A 38 5.63 -4.81 -10.98
CA TYR A 38 5.15 -4.33 -9.69
C TYR A 38 3.62 -4.28 -9.65
N ASP A 39 2.98 -3.64 -10.62
CA ASP A 39 1.53 -3.47 -10.67
C ASP A 39 0.83 -4.84 -10.73
N THR A 40 1.32 -5.75 -11.59
CA THR A 40 0.83 -7.13 -11.67
C THR A 40 0.98 -7.87 -10.34
N SER A 41 2.13 -7.73 -9.67
CA SER A 41 2.35 -8.37 -8.37
C SER A 41 1.39 -7.86 -7.30
N LYS A 42 1.08 -6.55 -7.29
CA LYS A 42 0.14 -5.94 -6.32
C LYS A 42 -1.31 -6.27 -6.63
N THR A 43 -1.68 -6.43 -7.90
CA THR A 43 -3.00 -6.98 -8.31
C THR A 43 -3.14 -8.42 -7.80
N ALA A 44 -2.10 -9.24 -7.93
CA ALA A 44 -2.10 -10.60 -7.38
C ALA A 44 -2.24 -10.60 -5.84
N VAL A 45 -1.62 -9.64 -5.13
CA VAL A 45 -1.82 -9.48 -3.67
C VAL A 45 -3.27 -9.15 -3.34
N ASN A 46 -3.95 -8.30 -4.11
CA ASN A 46 -5.37 -8.02 -3.89
C ASN A 46 -6.24 -9.28 -4.02
N HIS A 47 -5.96 -10.12 -5.00
CA HIS A 47 -6.66 -11.39 -5.15
C HIS A 47 -6.32 -12.36 -4.02
N LEU A 48 -5.03 -12.50 -3.69
CA LEU A 48 -4.55 -13.35 -2.60
C LEU A 48 -5.20 -13.01 -1.25
N ILE A 49 -5.44 -11.74 -0.93
CA ILE A 49 -6.13 -11.33 0.29
C ILE A 49 -7.52 -11.96 0.35
N ARG A 50 -8.26 -11.95 -0.75
CA ARG A 50 -9.61 -12.52 -0.82
C ARG A 50 -9.60 -14.05 -0.71
N GLU A 51 -8.69 -14.70 -1.43
CA GLU A 51 -8.51 -16.16 -1.36
C GLU A 51 -8.14 -16.61 0.05
N LEU A 52 -7.19 -15.93 0.69
CA LEU A 52 -6.80 -16.23 2.07
C LEU A 52 -7.95 -15.96 3.05
N ALA A 53 -8.78 -14.95 2.82
CA ALA A 53 -9.93 -14.68 3.66
C ALA A 53 -10.96 -15.82 3.60
N ILE A 54 -11.16 -16.43 2.42
CA ILE A 54 -12.02 -17.60 2.24
C ILE A 54 -11.39 -18.84 2.89
N GLU A 55 -10.13 -19.11 2.60
CA GLU A 55 -9.39 -20.30 3.04
C GLU A 55 -9.22 -20.37 4.57
N LEU A 56 -9.07 -19.20 5.23
CA LEU A 56 -8.69 -19.12 6.64
C LEU A 56 -9.87 -18.80 7.58
N ALA A 57 -11.05 -18.50 7.02
CA ALA A 57 -12.27 -18.31 7.83
C ALA A 57 -12.69 -19.64 8.49
N PRO A 58 -13.44 -19.61 9.62
CA PRO A 58 -13.88 -18.41 10.34
C PRO A 58 -12.86 -17.88 11.37
N ASN A 59 -11.77 -18.59 11.62
CA ASN A 59 -10.89 -18.35 12.76
C ASN A 59 -9.88 -17.24 12.51
N ILE A 60 -9.56 -16.95 11.22
CA ILE A 60 -8.55 -15.96 10.86
C ILE A 60 -9.16 -14.96 9.88
N ARG A 61 -9.05 -13.67 10.22
CA ARG A 61 -9.42 -12.58 9.32
C ARG A 61 -8.21 -12.17 8.50
N VAL A 62 -8.43 -11.89 7.21
CA VAL A 62 -7.38 -11.43 6.31
C VAL A 62 -7.86 -10.18 5.59
N ASN A 63 -7.13 -9.08 5.75
CA ASN A 63 -7.43 -7.82 5.09
C ASN A 63 -6.16 -7.23 4.49
N GLY A 64 -6.32 -6.19 3.72
CA GLY A 64 -5.23 -5.48 3.08
C GLY A 64 -5.27 -3.97 3.27
N VAL A 65 -4.11 -3.35 3.13
CA VAL A 65 -3.95 -1.90 3.04
C VAL A 65 -3.30 -1.58 1.70
N ALA A 66 -3.87 -0.64 0.96
CA ALA A 66 -3.39 -0.21 -0.35
C ALA A 66 -3.00 1.27 -0.32
N PRO A 67 -1.77 1.61 0.07
CA PRO A 67 -1.30 2.98 0.04
C PRO A 67 -1.06 3.47 -1.39
N ALA A 68 -1.23 4.79 -1.61
CA ALA A 68 -0.66 5.46 -2.75
C ALA A 68 0.85 5.67 -2.58
N THR A 69 1.45 6.57 -3.34
CA THR A 69 2.90 6.76 -3.34
C THR A 69 3.35 7.46 -2.05
N VAL A 70 4.12 6.73 -1.24
CA VAL A 70 4.81 7.25 -0.05
C VAL A 70 6.22 7.63 -0.46
N VAL A 71 6.54 8.93 -0.53
CA VAL A 71 7.85 9.45 -0.93
C VAL A 71 8.72 9.74 0.29
N ASN A 72 8.16 10.44 1.28
CA ASN A 72 8.86 10.84 2.48
C ASN A 72 9.20 9.62 3.34
N ASN A 73 10.38 9.64 3.95
CA ASN A 73 10.86 8.58 4.84
C ASN A 73 10.85 7.16 4.22
N SER A 74 10.78 7.07 2.89
CA SER A 74 10.76 5.80 2.17
C SER A 74 12.14 5.47 1.59
N SER A 75 12.67 4.29 1.89
CA SER A 75 13.87 3.75 1.24
C SER A 75 13.69 3.47 -0.25
N MET A 76 12.44 3.43 -0.72
CA MET A 76 12.09 3.22 -2.13
C MET A 76 12.38 4.42 -3.02
N PHE A 77 12.72 5.59 -2.44
CA PHE A 77 13.04 6.82 -3.17
C PHE A 77 14.44 7.34 -2.84
N PRO A 78 15.52 6.59 -3.17
CA PRO A 78 16.86 7.15 -3.18
C PRO A 78 16.96 8.28 -4.21
N ARG A 79 18.02 9.11 -4.14
CA ARG A 79 18.19 10.32 -4.96
C ARG A 79 18.03 10.06 -6.47
N ASP A 80 18.68 9.03 -6.98
CA ASP A 80 18.64 8.63 -8.39
C ASP A 80 17.22 8.31 -8.87
N ARG A 81 16.46 7.59 -8.06
CA ARG A 81 15.06 7.27 -8.35
C ARG A 81 14.15 8.49 -8.28
N VAL A 82 14.40 9.41 -7.34
CA VAL A 82 13.67 10.69 -7.29
C VAL A 82 13.91 11.48 -8.55
N ILE A 83 15.17 11.67 -8.97
CA ILE A 83 15.54 12.37 -10.20
C ILE A 83 14.89 11.71 -11.43
N SER A 84 14.96 10.40 -11.55
CA SER A 84 14.29 9.66 -12.64
C SER A 84 12.79 9.91 -12.67
N SER A 85 12.16 9.98 -11.50
CA SER A 85 10.72 10.27 -11.37
C SER A 85 10.39 11.71 -11.75
N LEU A 86 11.20 12.68 -11.34
CA LEU A 86 11.02 14.09 -11.68
C LEU A 86 11.13 14.29 -13.21
N LYS A 87 12.13 13.67 -13.84
CA LYS A 87 12.30 13.66 -15.31
C LYS A 87 11.09 13.03 -16.01
N LYS A 88 10.64 11.86 -15.52
CA LYS A 88 9.47 11.15 -16.06
C LYS A 88 8.20 12.02 -16.07
N TYR A 89 8.01 12.83 -15.04
CA TYR A 89 6.84 13.69 -14.89
C TYR A 89 7.07 15.13 -15.38
N SER A 90 8.20 15.40 -16.03
CA SER A 90 8.57 16.74 -16.52
C SER A 90 8.53 17.82 -15.43
N ILE A 91 8.93 17.46 -14.21
CA ILE A 91 9.03 18.36 -13.08
C ILE A 91 10.43 19.01 -13.11
N MET A 92 10.48 20.34 -13.13
CA MET A 92 11.74 21.06 -13.14
C MET A 92 12.50 20.91 -11.82
N PHE A 93 13.78 20.66 -11.89
CA PHE A 93 14.68 20.57 -10.74
C PHE A 93 16.10 21.02 -11.15
N ASP A 94 16.94 21.30 -10.15
CA ASP A 94 18.35 21.54 -10.30
C ASP A 94 19.15 20.39 -9.69
N ASP A 95 20.22 19.96 -10.35
CA ASP A 95 21.06 18.86 -9.85
C ASP A 95 21.80 19.21 -8.55
N SER A 96 21.92 20.51 -8.22
CA SER A 96 22.49 21.00 -6.95
C SER A 96 21.54 20.89 -5.76
N GLU A 97 20.22 20.72 -6.01
CA GLU A 97 19.21 20.57 -4.95
C GLU A 97 19.48 19.32 -4.10
N SER A 98 19.23 19.44 -2.79
CA SER A 98 19.33 18.31 -1.87
C SER A 98 18.29 17.23 -2.17
N THR A 99 18.55 15.99 -1.74
CA THR A 99 17.57 14.90 -1.90
C THR A 99 16.24 15.20 -1.20
N ILE A 100 16.26 15.98 -0.12
CA ILE A 100 15.05 16.40 0.61
C ILE A 100 14.22 17.34 -0.25
N GLU A 101 14.82 18.34 -0.87
CA GLU A 101 14.14 19.29 -1.77
C GLU A 101 13.55 18.56 -2.98
N LEU A 102 14.32 17.68 -3.60
CA LEU A 102 13.86 16.88 -4.73
C LEU A 102 12.67 15.98 -4.36
N ARG A 103 12.73 15.33 -3.17
CA ARG A 103 11.60 14.55 -2.63
C ARG A 103 10.39 15.44 -2.38
N GLY A 104 10.57 16.65 -1.86
CA GLY A 104 9.49 17.62 -1.66
C GLY A 104 8.74 17.94 -2.94
N LYS A 105 9.46 18.17 -4.06
CA LYS A 105 8.85 18.39 -5.38
C LYS A 105 8.03 17.17 -5.84
N LEU A 106 8.59 15.98 -5.69
CA LEU A 106 7.90 14.74 -6.07
C LEU A 106 6.67 14.48 -5.19
N THR A 107 6.77 14.73 -3.88
CA THR A 107 5.66 14.64 -2.92
C THR A 107 4.54 15.59 -3.32
N LYS A 108 4.85 16.85 -3.64
CA LYS A 108 3.88 17.85 -4.10
C LYS A 108 3.15 17.38 -5.37
N PHE A 109 3.88 16.78 -6.32
CA PHE A 109 3.27 16.22 -7.52
C PHE A 109 2.28 15.12 -7.19
N TYR A 110 2.64 14.12 -6.36
CA TYR A 110 1.73 13.05 -6.00
C TYR A 110 0.53 13.54 -5.19
N SER A 111 0.73 14.47 -4.25
CA SER A 111 -0.35 15.07 -3.46
C SER A 111 -1.37 15.78 -4.35
N SER A 112 -0.91 16.50 -5.38
CA SER A 112 -1.81 17.25 -6.29
C SER A 112 -2.78 16.35 -7.06
N ARG A 113 -2.50 15.05 -7.16
CA ARG A 113 -3.34 14.06 -7.85
C ARG A 113 -4.44 13.48 -6.97
N THR A 114 -4.40 13.68 -5.67
CA THR A 114 -5.38 13.17 -4.73
C THR A 114 -6.44 14.23 -4.38
N LEU A 115 -7.60 13.81 -3.90
CA LEU A 115 -8.67 14.73 -3.49
C LEU A 115 -8.27 15.53 -2.25
N LEU A 116 -7.60 14.88 -1.29
CA LEU A 116 -7.19 15.54 -0.04
C LEU A 116 -6.00 16.48 -0.21
N LYS A 117 -5.31 16.47 -1.35
CA LYS A 117 -4.15 17.34 -1.66
C LYS A 117 -3.03 17.26 -0.62
N GLN A 118 -2.90 16.14 0.06
CA GLN A 118 -1.88 15.90 1.08
C GLN A 118 -0.98 14.73 0.71
N SER A 119 0.23 14.72 1.24
CA SER A 119 1.16 13.58 1.12
C SER A 119 0.63 12.38 1.89
N ILE A 120 0.98 11.19 1.41
CA ILE A 120 0.77 9.97 2.17
C ILE A 120 2.05 9.68 2.95
N GLU A 121 1.97 9.85 4.25
CA GLU A 121 3.09 9.56 5.14
C GLU A 121 3.03 8.08 5.60
N PRO A 122 4.17 7.44 5.92
CA PRO A 122 4.22 6.03 6.29
C PRO A 122 3.29 5.66 7.46
N GLU A 123 3.09 6.59 8.37
CA GLU A 123 2.27 6.42 9.57
C GLU A 123 0.78 6.20 9.24
N TYR A 124 0.28 6.74 8.13
CA TYR A 124 -1.14 6.64 7.78
C TYR A 124 -1.53 5.20 7.39
N PRO A 125 -0.86 4.53 6.43
CA PRO A 125 -1.16 3.13 6.15
C PRO A 125 -0.79 2.20 7.32
N ALA A 126 0.21 2.54 8.14
CA ALA A 126 0.55 1.78 9.33
C ALA A 126 -0.58 1.84 10.38
N ALA A 127 -1.17 3.01 10.63
CA ALA A 127 -2.30 3.16 11.55
C ALA A 127 -3.51 2.32 11.10
N VAL A 128 -3.85 2.35 9.81
CA VAL A 128 -4.93 1.51 9.27
C VAL A 128 -4.63 0.02 9.45
N ALA A 129 -3.38 -0.40 9.20
CA ALA A 129 -2.98 -1.79 9.39
C ALA A 129 -3.12 -2.24 10.85
N VAL A 130 -2.70 -1.40 11.80
CA VAL A 130 -2.85 -1.68 13.23
C VAL A 130 -4.33 -1.81 13.61
N GLU A 131 -5.18 -0.89 13.16
CA GLU A 131 -6.62 -0.95 13.46
C GLU A 131 -7.29 -2.22 12.89
N LEU A 132 -6.92 -2.65 11.69
CA LEU A 132 -7.43 -3.89 11.08
C LEU A 132 -7.04 -5.15 11.89
N LEU A 133 -5.94 -5.09 12.63
CA LEU A 133 -5.50 -6.19 13.51
C LEU A 133 -6.28 -6.22 14.84
N THR A 134 -7.00 -5.15 15.19
CA THR A 134 -7.78 -5.07 16.44
C THR A 134 -9.17 -5.66 16.30
N ASN A 135 -9.86 -5.82 17.43
CA ASN A 135 -11.25 -6.27 17.47
C ASN A 135 -12.26 -5.22 16.99
N LYS A 136 -11.83 -3.98 16.70
CA LYS A 136 -12.72 -2.96 16.10
C LYS A 136 -13.25 -3.38 14.73
N PHE A 137 -12.50 -4.19 14.01
CA PHE A 137 -12.85 -4.70 12.69
C PHE A 137 -13.22 -6.20 12.69
N LYS A 138 -13.75 -6.72 13.80
CA LYS A 138 -14.03 -8.16 13.98
C LYS A 138 -14.97 -8.78 12.93
N SER A 139 -15.78 -7.98 12.27
CA SER A 139 -16.71 -8.43 11.22
C SER A 139 -16.21 -8.13 9.81
N THR A 140 -14.91 -7.82 9.65
CA THR A 140 -14.30 -7.43 8.36
C THR A 140 -13.21 -8.41 7.97
N THR A 141 -13.36 -9.05 6.82
CA THR A 141 -12.35 -9.91 6.19
C THR A 141 -12.46 -9.80 4.67
N GLY A 142 -11.37 -10.08 3.95
CA GLY A 142 -11.30 -10.00 2.48
C GLY A 142 -11.31 -8.58 1.91
N GLN A 143 -11.20 -7.56 2.75
CA GLN A 143 -11.25 -6.15 2.32
C GLN A 143 -9.86 -5.58 2.11
N ILE A 144 -9.75 -4.65 1.15
CA ILE A 144 -8.54 -3.86 0.90
C ILE A 144 -8.90 -2.39 1.13
N ILE A 145 -8.29 -1.81 2.14
CA ILE A 145 -8.52 -0.40 2.51
C ILE A 145 -7.52 0.48 1.80
N ALA A 146 -8.00 1.37 0.96
CA ALA A 146 -7.18 2.37 0.30
C ALA A 146 -6.72 3.44 1.29
N VAL A 147 -5.43 3.77 1.28
CA VAL A 147 -4.83 4.89 2.00
C VAL A 147 -4.08 5.73 0.97
N ASP A 148 -4.85 6.45 0.15
CA ASP A 148 -4.39 7.06 -1.08
C ASP A 148 -4.76 8.55 -1.22
N GLY A 149 -5.36 9.12 -0.16
CA GLY A 149 -5.81 10.50 -0.15
C GLY A 149 -6.98 10.78 -1.12
N GLY A 150 -7.68 9.73 -1.54
CA GLY A 150 -8.72 9.81 -2.57
C GLY A 150 -8.11 9.99 -3.95
N LEU A 151 -7.37 9.00 -4.44
CA LEU A 151 -6.85 8.96 -5.81
C LEU A 151 -7.99 8.55 -6.75
N PRO A 152 -8.56 9.48 -7.56
CA PRO A 152 -9.78 9.19 -8.35
C PRO A 152 -9.61 8.02 -9.32
N GLU A 153 -8.41 7.86 -9.88
CA GLU A 153 -8.10 6.77 -10.81
C GLU A 153 -8.14 5.39 -10.14
N ALA A 154 -8.03 5.35 -8.81
CA ALA A 154 -8.09 4.11 -8.03
C ALA A 154 -9.51 3.75 -7.55
N PHE A 155 -10.50 4.59 -7.79
CA PHE A 155 -11.87 4.28 -7.42
C PHE A 155 -12.38 3.11 -8.25
N LEU A 156 -12.74 2.04 -7.57
CA LEU A 156 -13.35 0.86 -8.20
C LEU A 156 -14.75 1.24 -8.67
N ARG A 157 -15.02 0.97 -9.94
CA ARG A 157 -16.34 1.12 -10.55
C ARG A 157 -17.09 -0.21 -10.49
#